data_c15af04987ef18ff35510b01ca09a16d
#
_entry.id   c15af04987ef18ff35510b01ca09a16d
#
_cell.length_a   1.000
_cell.length_b   1.000
_cell.length_c   1.000
_cell.angle_alpha   90.00
_cell.angle_beta   90.00
_cell.angle_gamma   90.00
#
_symmetry.space_group_name_H-M   'P 1'
#
loop_
_entity.id
_entity.type
_entity.pdbx_description
1 polymer ?
#
loop_
_entity_poly.entity_id
_entity_poly.type
_entity_poly.pdbx_seq_one_letter_code
_entity_poly.pdbx_strand_id
1 'polypeptide(L)'
;YVGKKGIVFTRYADDLTLLAPTAEAMRFMLKVCSDYATEFSIMFNPNKTKCMLFRPMGKPVDVYPTFYINGSHIDYVNEWMHLGNIIDVNQSDSACIINRRNRLIGQINDVLCFFSKLDSYTKTKLLYAYCSSFYGSVLWDLQRFEIQRLCSAWRTALRRVWRVPRNTHCNIVAALSNRLPLYDELCNRTINFHYGCLKSKNCVIRNLANYMMCDEGAQSPHGRNIRFICSEFNLSFSAFSKLTCHIEVTSFFQRNRYDRLYDFDTSRFNVLLEMLMIKDGVFDLQYFSNDDVEAIINDICTDEH
;
A
#
# COMPACT_ATOMS: atom_id res chain seq x y z
N TYR A 1 19.04 -7.74 -14.89
CA TYR A 1 19.37 -6.63 -15.77
C TYR A 1 18.10 -5.89 -16.16
N VAL A 2 18.10 -4.55 -16.06
CA VAL A 2 17.01 -3.71 -16.54
C VAL A 2 17.52 -2.94 -17.76
N GLY A 3 17.04 -3.31 -18.95
CA GLY A 3 17.62 -2.85 -20.21
C GLY A 3 19.04 -3.39 -20.41
N LYS A 4 20.00 -2.52 -20.77
CA LYS A 4 21.42 -2.87 -20.93
C LYS A 4 22.25 -2.72 -19.65
N LYS A 5 21.63 -2.33 -18.51
CA LYS A 5 22.32 -2.06 -17.23
C LYS A 5 21.92 -3.08 -16.18
N GLY A 6 22.91 -3.68 -15.53
CA GLY A 6 22.71 -4.48 -14.33
C GLY A 6 22.59 -3.57 -13.10
N ILE A 7 21.63 -3.87 -12.22
CA ILE A 7 21.56 -3.29 -10.88
C ILE A 7 22.26 -4.27 -9.95
N VAL A 8 23.35 -3.87 -9.34
CA VAL A 8 24.15 -4.72 -8.47
C VAL A 8 24.14 -4.25 -7.02
N PHE A 9 23.79 -2.98 -6.78
CA PHE A 9 23.64 -2.44 -5.43
C PHE A 9 22.65 -1.28 -5.39
N THR A 10 22.06 -1.07 -4.24
CA THR A 10 21.30 0.14 -3.91
C THR A 10 21.81 0.70 -2.57
N ARG A 11 21.75 2.02 -2.40
CA ARG A 11 22.16 2.70 -1.18
C ARG A 11 21.08 3.68 -0.73
N TYR A 12 20.82 3.68 0.57
CA TYR A 12 19.99 4.67 1.23
C TYR A 12 20.65 5.07 2.55
N ALA A 13 21.10 6.31 2.65
CA ALA A 13 21.93 6.82 3.75
C ALA A 13 23.15 5.90 4.00
N ASP A 14 23.22 5.24 5.13
CA ASP A 14 24.23 4.27 5.57
C ASP A 14 23.90 2.82 5.17
N ASP A 15 22.65 2.52 4.83
CA ASP A 15 22.25 1.18 4.41
C ASP A 15 22.72 0.87 2.98
N LEU A 16 23.44 -0.23 2.82
CA LEU A 16 23.90 -0.76 1.54
C LEU A 16 23.26 -2.12 1.27
N THR A 17 22.59 -2.25 0.12
CA THR A 17 22.01 -3.52 -0.33
C THR A 17 22.75 -3.99 -1.58
N LEU A 18 23.33 -5.20 -1.51
CA LEU A 18 23.99 -5.85 -2.63
C LEU A 18 23.06 -6.89 -3.26
N LEU A 19 23.02 -6.92 -4.59
CA LEU A 19 22.21 -7.85 -5.38
C LEU A 19 23.10 -8.64 -6.34
N ALA A 20 23.15 -9.95 -6.20
CA ALA A 20 23.97 -10.81 -7.03
C ALA A 20 23.21 -12.02 -7.54
N PRO A 21 23.37 -12.41 -8.82
CA PRO A 21 22.75 -13.60 -9.36
C PRO A 21 23.47 -14.90 -8.98
N THR A 22 24.72 -14.82 -8.50
CA THR A 22 25.56 -15.97 -8.13
C THR A 22 26.33 -15.71 -6.83
N ALA A 23 26.71 -16.79 -6.15
CA ALA A 23 27.53 -16.71 -4.95
C ALA A 23 28.91 -16.08 -5.22
N GLU A 24 29.52 -16.36 -6.37
CA GLU A 24 30.80 -15.77 -6.76
C GLU A 24 30.70 -14.25 -6.95
N ALA A 25 29.67 -13.79 -7.63
CA ALA A 25 29.42 -12.35 -7.79
C ALA A 25 29.22 -11.67 -6.43
N MET A 26 28.52 -12.31 -5.50
CA MET A 26 28.33 -11.80 -4.15
C MET A 26 29.66 -11.72 -3.38
N ARG A 27 30.49 -12.78 -3.44
CA ARG A 27 31.83 -12.78 -2.79
C ARG A 27 32.70 -11.67 -3.35
N PHE A 28 32.68 -11.46 -4.67
CA PHE A 28 33.42 -10.36 -5.30
C PHE A 28 32.97 -8.99 -4.77
N MET A 29 31.66 -8.74 -4.72
CA MET A 29 31.13 -7.47 -4.21
C MET A 29 31.45 -7.25 -2.72
N LEU A 30 31.33 -8.30 -1.89
CA LEU A 30 31.70 -8.23 -0.47
C LEU A 30 33.18 -7.95 -0.28
N LYS A 31 34.04 -8.51 -1.14
CA LYS A 31 35.48 -8.19 -1.15
C LYS A 31 35.71 -6.71 -1.46
N VAL A 32 35.11 -6.17 -2.52
CA VAL A 32 35.21 -4.74 -2.86
C VAL A 32 34.74 -3.85 -1.70
N CYS A 33 33.64 -4.22 -1.05
CA CYS A 33 33.16 -3.49 0.15
C CYS A 33 34.17 -3.56 1.30
N SER A 34 34.76 -4.73 1.55
CA SER A 34 35.77 -4.91 2.61
C SER A 34 37.06 -4.14 2.34
N ASP A 35 37.56 -4.17 1.08
CA ASP A 35 38.74 -3.42 0.65
C ASP A 35 38.51 -1.92 0.82
N TYR A 36 37.35 -1.41 0.38
CA TYR A 36 36.95 -0.01 0.57
C TYR A 36 36.84 0.37 2.06
N ALA A 37 36.24 -0.48 2.87
CA ALA A 37 36.09 -0.25 4.30
C ALA A 37 37.45 -0.16 4.99
N THR A 38 38.40 -0.99 4.58
CA THR A 38 39.78 -0.95 5.09
C THR A 38 40.51 0.33 4.67
N GLU A 39 40.39 0.72 3.42
CA GLU A 39 41.03 1.95 2.88
C GLU A 39 40.52 3.22 3.58
N PHE A 40 39.22 3.30 3.84
CA PHE A 40 38.58 4.49 4.44
C PHE A 40 38.29 4.36 5.94
N SER A 41 38.81 3.33 6.61
CA SER A 41 38.61 3.07 8.04
C SER A 41 37.13 3.01 8.44
N ILE A 42 36.28 2.43 7.57
CA ILE A 42 34.85 2.21 7.79
C ILE A 42 34.68 0.82 8.39
N MET A 43 33.79 0.67 9.35
CA MET A 43 33.42 -0.63 9.92
C MET A 43 31.99 -0.99 9.58
N PHE A 44 31.79 -2.06 8.83
CA PHE A 44 30.47 -2.67 8.70
C PHE A 44 30.08 -3.40 9.98
N ASN A 45 28.82 -3.29 10.40
CA ASN A 45 28.34 -4.00 11.57
C ASN A 45 27.87 -5.43 11.18
N PRO A 46 28.63 -6.51 11.55
CA PRO A 46 28.27 -7.86 11.14
C PRO A 46 26.92 -8.32 11.71
N ASN A 47 26.57 -7.87 12.91
CA ASN A 47 25.33 -8.27 13.57
C ASN A 47 24.09 -7.70 12.86
N LYS A 48 24.22 -6.54 12.20
CA LYS A 48 23.18 -5.90 11.41
C LYS A 48 23.21 -6.29 9.94
N THR A 49 24.31 -6.88 9.46
CA THR A 49 24.44 -7.34 8.08
C THR A 49 23.86 -8.73 7.96
N LYS A 50 22.88 -8.90 7.07
CA LYS A 50 22.19 -10.19 6.87
C LYS A 50 22.15 -10.53 5.39
N CYS A 51 22.07 -11.83 5.12
CA CYS A 51 21.95 -12.37 3.77
C CYS A 51 20.57 -13.01 3.57
N MET A 52 19.99 -12.81 2.40
CA MET A 52 18.75 -13.48 1.99
C MET A 52 18.96 -14.16 0.64
N LEU A 53 18.48 -15.39 0.52
CA LEU A 53 18.56 -16.15 -0.71
C LEU A 53 17.16 -16.29 -1.33
N PHE A 54 16.92 -15.54 -2.41
CA PHE A 54 15.69 -15.66 -3.18
C PHE A 54 15.81 -16.83 -4.16
N ARG A 55 14.81 -17.70 -4.15
CA ARG A 55 14.79 -18.93 -4.96
C ARG A 55 13.73 -18.84 -6.05
N PRO A 56 13.97 -19.42 -7.22
CA PRO A 56 12.88 -19.75 -8.13
C PRO A 56 11.92 -20.74 -7.47
N MET A 57 10.61 -20.55 -7.66
CA MET A 57 9.61 -21.45 -7.08
C MET A 57 9.92 -22.92 -7.37
N GLY A 58 9.86 -23.76 -6.34
CA GLY A 58 9.99 -25.21 -6.45
C GLY A 58 11.42 -25.76 -6.52
N LYS A 59 12.48 -24.94 -6.43
CA LYS A 59 13.86 -25.45 -6.39
C LYS A 59 14.41 -25.44 -4.97
N PRO A 60 14.72 -26.60 -4.37
CA PRO A 60 15.44 -26.68 -3.10
C PRO A 60 16.87 -26.12 -3.30
N VAL A 61 17.44 -25.60 -2.23
CA VAL A 61 18.87 -25.26 -2.17
C VAL A 61 19.54 -26.28 -1.29
N ASP A 62 20.41 -27.08 -1.89
CA ASP A 62 21.09 -28.17 -1.19
C ASP A 62 22.15 -27.62 -0.21
N VAL A 63 22.81 -26.51 -0.58
CA VAL A 63 23.87 -25.90 0.24
C VAL A 63 23.76 -24.38 0.18
N TYR A 64 23.72 -23.73 1.35
CA TYR A 64 23.82 -22.29 1.46
C TYR A 64 25.29 -21.85 1.35
N PRO A 65 25.64 -20.97 0.38
CA PRO A 65 27.01 -20.45 0.29
C PRO A 65 27.36 -19.63 1.54
N THR A 66 28.55 -19.78 2.06
CA THR A 66 29.03 -18.94 3.17
C THR A 66 29.58 -17.61 2.67
N PHE A 67 29.24 -16.53 3.38
CA PHE A 67 29.72 -15.18 3.12
C PHE A 67 30.33 -14.55 4.37
N TYR A 68 31.34 -13.70 4.14
CA TYR A 68 32.05 -13.00 5.19
C TYR A 68 32.18 -11.52 4.80
N ILE A 69 32.15 -10.64 5.81
CA ILE A 69 32.51 -9.23 5.70
C ILE A 69 33.43 -8.84 6.84
N ASN A 70 34.54 -8.23 6.54
CA ASN A 70 35.61 -7.90 7.50
C ASN A 70 35.99 -9.12 8.41
N GLY A 71 36.07 -10.31 7.83
CA GLY A 71 36.39 -11.55 8.55
C GLY A 71 35.27 -12.15 9.38
N SER A 72 34.11 -11.50 9.50
CA SER A 72 32.95 -11.97 10.24
C SER A 72 31.95 -12.67 9.32
N HIS A 73 31.38 -13.78 9.77
CA HIS A 73 30.36 -14.53 9.06
C HIS A 73 29.06 -13.71 8.95
N ILE A 74 28.38 -13.78 7.81
CA ILE A 74 27.07 -13.18 7.59
C ILE A 74 25.97 -14.24 7.70
N ASP A 75 25.02 -14.04 8.62
CA ASP A 75 23.92 -14.97 8.84
C ASP A 75 22.85 -14.86 7.74
N TYR A 76 22.25 -16.00 7.42
CA TYR A 76 21.05 -16.05 6.59
C TYR A 76 19.79 -15.82 7.41
N VAL A 77 18.87 -15.04 6.81
CA VAL A 77 17.54 -14.78 7.38
C VAL A 77 16.46 -15.04 6.33
N ASN A 78 15.29 -15.47 6.77
CA ASN A 78 14.13 -15.66 5.90
C ASN A 78 13.29 -14.40 5.77
N GLU A 79 13.36 -13.52 6.77
CA GLU A 79 12.67 -12.23 6.80
C GLU A 79 13.63 -11.17 7.32
N TRP A 80 13.54 -9.97 6.77
CA TRP A 80 14.33 -8.83 7.21
C TRP A 80 13.56 -7.52 7.08
N MET A 81 13.68 -6.65 8.08
CA MET A 81 13.14 -5.30 8.03
C MET A 81 14.11 -4.40 7.26
N HIS A 82 13.74 -3.99 6.05
CA HIS A 82 14.52 -3.07 5.23
C HIS A 82 13.71 -1.82 4.91
N LEU A 83 14.25 -0.65 5.26
CA LEU A 83 13.59 0.65 5.06
C LEU A 83 12.12 0.65 5.53
N GLY A 84 11.85 0.04 6.69
CA GLY A 84 10.51 0.00 7.28
C GLY A 84 9.52 -0.99 6.65
N ASN A 85 9.95 -1.79 5.68
CA ASN A 85 9.18 -2.88 5.09
C ASN A 85 9.79 -4.23 5.41
N ILE A 86 8.97 -5.24 5.67
CA ILE A 86 9.42 -6.62 5.84
C ILE A 86 9.61 -7.22 4.45
N ILE A 87 10.81 -7.69 4.17
CA ILE A 87 11.14 -8.46 2.97
C ILE A 87 11.24 -9.93 3.38
N ASP A 88 10.62 -10.81 2.61
CA ASP A 88 10.56 -12.24 2.83
C ASP A 88 11.17 -12.98 1.63
N VAL A 89 11.88 -14.09 1.89
CA VAL A 89 12.53 -14.91 0.83
C VAL A 89 11.55 -15.48 -0.19
N ASN A 90 10.27 -15.63 0.18
CA ASN A 90 9.21 -16.07 -0.72
C ASN A 90 8.58 -14.90 -1.49
N GLN A 91 9.09 -13.67 -1.32
CA GLN A 91 8.53 -12.46 -1.91
C GLN A 91 7.04 -12.26 -1.55
N SER A 92 6.68 -12.62 -0.31
CA SER A 92 5.33 -12.49 0.21
C SER A 92 5.18 -11.20 1.02
N ASP A 93 4.13 -10.44 0.73
CA ASP A 93 3.82 -9.20 1.47
C ASP A 93 2.97 -9.46 2.72
N SER A 94 2.54 -10.72 2.95
CA SER A 94 1.60 -11.09 4.01
C SER A 94 2.06 -10.62 5.39
N ALA A 95 3.32 -10.84 5.75
CA ALA A 95 3.87 -10.41 7.04
C ALA A 95 3.84 -8.88 7.18
N CYS A 96 4.17 -8.16 6.11
CA CYS A 96 4.13 -6.69 6.09
C CYS A 96 2.71 -6.16 6.26
N ILE A 97 1.74 -6.70 5.53
CA ILE A 97 0.32 -6.30 5.58
C ILE A 97 -0.27 -6.60 6.97
N ILE A 98 -0.01 -7.79 7.52
CA ILE A 98 -0.47 -8.18 8.86
C ILE A 98 0.10 -7.25 9.93
N ASN A 99 1.39 -6.94 9.88
CA ASN A 99 2.03 -6.01 10.80
C ASN A 99 1.38 -4.61 10.72
N ARG A 100 1.15 -4.11 9.51
CA ARG A 100 0.46 -2.82 9.30
C ARG A 100 -0.97 -2.83 9.83
N ARG A 101 -1.71 -3.93 9.58
CA ARG A 101 -3.07 -4.09 10.14
C ARG A 101 -3.07 -4.06 11.67
N ASN A 102 -2.13 -4.75 12.31
CA ASN A 102 -2.06 -4.78 13.78
C ASN A 102 -1.72 -3.39 14.34
N ARG A 103 -0.78 -2.67 13.74
CA ARG A 103 -0.47 -1.28 14.09
C ARG A 103 -1.66 -0.36 13.89
N LEU A 104 -2.38 -0.50 12.77
CA LEU A 104 -3.60 0.24 12.48
C LEU A 104 -4.62 0.07 13.60
N ILE A 105 -4.88 -1.16 14.05
CA ILE A 105 -5.85 -1.43 15.13
C ILE A 105 -5.43 -0.74 16.43
N GLY A 106 -4.15 -0.76 16.78
CA GLY A 106 -3.61 -0.04 17.94
C GLY A 106 -3.86 1.47 17.82
N GLN A 107 -3.43 2.08 16.72
CA GLN A 107 -3.62 3.52 16.45
C GLN A 107 -5.10 3.95 16.46
N ILE A 108 -5.99 3.12 15.90
CA ILE A 108 -7.45 3.37 15.94
C ILE A 108 -7.94 3.38 17.38
N ASN A 109 -7.52 2.42 18.21
CA ASN A 109 -7.92 2.37 19.61
C ASN A 109 -7.40 3.58 20.37
N ASP A 110 -6.18 4.03 20.12
CA ASP A 110 -5.61 5.23 20.70
C ASP A 110 -6.45 6.48 20.36
N VAL A 111 -6.77 6.66 19.05
CA VAL A 111 -7.61 7.80 18.61
C VAL A 111 -8.99 7.76 19.26
N LEU A 112 -9.64 6.58 19.32
CA LEU A 112 -10.96 6.45 19.89
C LEU A 112 -10.97 6.64 21.42
N CYS A 113 -9.88 6.28 22.09
CA CYS A 113 -9.74 6.45 23.54
C CYS A 113 -9.43 7.90 23.90
N PHE A 114 -8.34 8.45 23.37
CA PHE A 114 -7.87 9.79 23.74
C PHE A 114 -8.82 10.90 23.27
N PHE A 115 -9.47 10.71 22.13
CA PHE A 115 -10.37 11.70 21.54
C PHE A 115 -11.84 11.28 21.63
N SER A 116 -12.22 10.55 22.68
CA SER A 116 -13.58 10.04 22.88
C SER A 116 -14.68 11.12 22.85
N LYS A 117 -14.36 12.34 23.33
CA LYS A 117 -15.31 13.47 23.42
C LYS A 117 -15.48 14.26 22.13
N LEU A 118 -14.65 14.04 21.10
CA LEU A 118 -14.79 14.75 19.84
C LEU A 118 -15.95 14.17 19.02
N ASP A 119 -16.48 14.99 18.12
CA ASP A 119 -17.48 14.58 17.13
C ASP A 119 -16.91 13.57 16.13
N SER A 120 -17.79 12.89 15.40
CA SER A 120 -17.41 11.82 14.46
C SER A 120 -16.63 12.33 13.25
N TYR A 121 -16.93 13.54 12.78
CA TYR A 121 -16.24 14.15 11.66
C TYR A 121 -14.78 14.48 12.01
N THR A 122 -14.54 15.10 13.16
CA THR A 122 -13.19 15.40 13.67
C THR A 122 -12.40 14.11 13.92
N LYS A 123 -13.03 13.08 14.52
CA LYS A 123 -12.40 11.76 14.72
C LYS A 123 -12.03 11.12 13.37
N THR A 124 -12.89 11.25 12.37
CA THR A 124 -12.59 10.75 11.01
C THR A 124 -11.36 11.44 10.44
N LYS A 125 -11.23 12.76 10.55
CA LYS A 125 -10.02 13.49 10.13
C LYS A 125 -8.78 12.99 10.88
N LEU A 126 -8.88 12.77 12.18
CA LEU A 126 -7.75 12.24 12.98
C LEU A 126 -7.36 10.82 12.53
N LEU A 127 -8.33 9.93 12.26
CA LEU A 127 -8.03 8.59 11.73
C LEU A 127 -7.26 8.68 10.40
N TYR A 128 -7.71 9.52 9.48
CA TYR A 128 -6.99 9.69 8.22
C TYR A 128 -5.61 10.32 8.40
N ALA A 129 -5.44 11.25 9.33
CA ALA A 129 -4.15 11.88 9.59
C ALA A 129 -3.13 10.92 10.24
N TYR A 130 -3.55 10.15 11.27
CA TYR A 130 -2.65 9.35 12.08
C TYR A 130 -2.57 7.87 11.69
N CYS A 131 -3.65 7.30 11.13
CA CYS A 131 -3.75 5.86 10.91
C CYS A 131 -3.59 5.45 9.44
N SER A 132 -3.76 6.37 8.46
CA SER A 132 -3.82 6.03 7.04
C SER A 132 -2.47 6.06 6.32
N SER A 133 -1.34 6.13 7.02
CA SER A 133 -0.05 6.30 6.34
C SER A 133 0.30 5.12 5.43
N PHE A 134 -0.03 3.89 5.82
CA PHE A 134 0.22 2.64 5.06
C PHE A 134 1.52 2.66 4.26
N TYR A 135 2.60 3.08 4.92
CA TYR A 135 3.93 3.15 4.31
C TYR A 135 4.31 1.80 3.69
N GLY A 136 4.81 1.82 2.46
CA GLY A 136 5.14 0.62 1.70
C GLY A 136 3.96 -0.02 0.96
N SER A 137 2.71 0.45 1.15
CA SER A 137 1.53 -0.15 0.52
C SER A 137 1.55 -0.16 -1.01
N VAL A 138 2.30 0.74 -1.63
CA VAL A 138 2.50 0.81 -3.08
C VAL A 138 3.26 -0.41 -3.65
N LEU A 139 3.92 -1.19 -2.78
CA LEU A 139 4.65 -2.40 -3.14
C LEU A 139 3.85 -3.67 -2.90
N TRP A 140 2.71 -3.61 -2.18
CA TRP A 140 1.93 -4.79 -1.83
C TRP A 140 1.20 -5.38 -3.03
N ASP A 141 1.02 -6.69 -3.03
CA ASP A 141 0.11 -7.38 -3.95
C ASP A 141 -1.34 -7.16 -3.49
N LEU A 142 -2.06 -6.27 -4.19
CA LEU A 142 -3.42 -5.84 -3.83
C LEU A 142 -4.47 -6.96 -3.92
N GLN A 143 -4.15 -8.07 -4.58
CA GLN A 143 -5.05 -9.23 -4.70
C GLN A 143 -4.95 -10.20 -3.51
N ARG A 144 -4.06 -9.92 -2.56
CA ARG A 144 -3.90 -10.74 -1.35
C ARG A 144 -5.12 -10.65 -0.44
N PHE A 145 -5.45 -11.78 0.18
CA PHE A 145 -6.53 -11.85 1.16
C PHE A 145 -6.30 -10.93 2.37
N GLU A 146 -5.07 -10.73 2.77
CA GLU A 146 -4.68 -9.85 3.87
C GLU A 146 -5.09 -8.39 3.62
N ILE A 147 -5.13 -7.94 2.37
CA ILE A 147 -5.64 -6.61 1.99
C ILE A 147 -7.14 -6.49 2.34
N GLN A 148 -7.94 -7.52 2.05
CA GLN A 148 -9.35 -7.51 2.41
C GLN A 148 -9.54 -7.44 3.93
N ARG A 149 -8.70 -8.14 4.71
CA ARG A 149 -8.70 -8.07 6.18
C ARG A 149 -8.29 -6.70 6.70
N LEU A 150 -7.33 -6.04 6.06
CA LEU A 150 -6.93 -4.66 6.37
C LEU A 150 -8.08 -3.68 6.10
N CYS A 151 -8.73 -3.78 4.93
CA CYS A 151 -9.88 -2.96 4.56
C CYS A 151 -11.06 -3.19 5.51
N SER A 152 -11.29 -4.43 5.95
CA SER A 152 -12.33 -4.75 6.93
C SER A 152 -12.05 -4.11 8.28
N ALA A 153 -10.80 -4.13 8.76
CA ALA A 153 -10.42 -3.45 9.99
C ALA A 153 -10.65 -1.93 9.91
N TRP A 154 -10.32 -1.32 8.76
CA TRP A 154 -10.57 0.10 8.51
C TRP A 154 -12.05 0.44 8.54
N ARG A 155 -12.89 -0.31 7.81
CA ARG A 155 -14.36 -0.11 7.85
C ARG A 155 -14.94 -0.27 9.26
N THR A 156 -14.41 -1.24 10.03
CA THR A 156 -14.82 -1.40 11.44
C THR A 156 -14.46 -0.20 12.29
N ALA A 157 -13.30 0.42 12.05
CA ALA A 157 -12.93 1.66 12.73
C ALA A 157 -13.88 2.81 12.42
N LEU A 158 -14.20 3.01 11.15
CA LEU A 158 -15.14 4.06 10.73
C LEU A 158 -16.54 3.84 11.30
N ARG A 159 -17.04 2.60 11.32
CA ARG A 159 -18.33 2.27 11.98
C ARG A 159 -18.32 2.64 13.47
N ARG A 160 -17.21 2.37 14.17
CA ARG A 160 -17.06 2.76 15.59
C ARG A 160 -17.01 4.28 15.78
N VAL A 161 -16.40 5.01 14.87
CA VAL A 161 -16.36 6.49 14.90
C VAL A 161 -17.74 7.07 14.73
N TRP A 162 -18.48 6.58 13.73
CA TRP A 162 -19.83 7.04 13.39
C TRP A 162 -20.93 6.40 14.23
N ARG A 163 -20.56 5.48 15.15
CA ARG A 163 -21.48 4.72 16.02
C ARG A 163 -22.59 3.97 15.28
N VAL A 164 -22.32 3.61 14.03
CA VAL A 164 -23.28 2.87 13.20
C VAL A 164 -23.19 1.37 13.46
N PRO A 165 -24.27 0.60 13.18
CA PRO A 165 -24.31 -0.85 13.33
C PRO A 165 -23.19 -1.56 12.57
N ARG A 166 -22.80 -2.77 13.02
CA ARG A 166 -21.72 -3.56 12.38
C ARG A 166 -22.07 -4.02 10.96
N ASN A 167 -23.34 -4.18 10.67
CA ASN A 167 -23.89 -4.59 9.35
C ASN A 167 -24.07 -3.40 8.39
N THR A 168 -23.88 -2.14 8.82
CA THR A 168 -23.97 -0.98 7.94
C THR A 168 -23.12 -1.19 6.67
N HIS A 169 -23.74 -0.98 5.52
CA HIS A 169 -23.11 -1.23 4.23
C HIS A 169 -21.84 -0.40 4.04
N CYS A 170 -20.85 -0.98 3.36
CA CYS A 170 -19.52 -0.35 3.21
C CYS A 170 -19.55 0.96 2.43
N ASN A 171 -20.50 1.13 1.50
CA ASN A 171 -20.66 2.36 0.72
C ASN A 171 -21.16 3.52 1.59
N ILE A 172 -22.09 3.25 2.52
CA ILE A 172 -22.58 4.23 3.51
C ILE A 172 -21.41 4.71 4.37
N VAL A 173 -20.60 3.78 4.87
CA VAL A 173 -19.42 4.12 5.69
C VAL A 173 -18.41 4.97 4.90
N ALA A 174 -18.22 4.68 3.62
CA ALA A 174 -17.37 5.48 2.74
C ALA A 174 -17.96 6.88 2.49
N ALA A 175 -19.27 6.97 2.29
CA ALA A 175 -19.98 8.24 2.13
C ALA A 175 -19.85 9.12 3.38
N LEU A 176 -20.14 8.59 4.58
CA LEU A 176 -19.99 9.29 5.85
C LEU A 176 -18.58 9.82 6.10
N SER A 177 -17.56 9.08 5.65
CA SER A 177 -16.17 9.52 5.80
C SER A 177 -15.75 10.60 4.82
N ASN A 178 -16.54 10.86 3.78
CA ASN A 178 -16.23 11.69 2.61
C ASN A 178 -14.86 11.38 1.99
N ARG A 179 -14.50 10.10 1.91
CA ARG A 179 -13.21 9.62 1.42
C ARG A 179 -13.40 8.38 0.55
N LEU A 180 -12.42 8.09 -0.28
CA LEU A 180 -12.38 6.83 -1.01
C LEU A 180 -12.40 5.64 -0.04
N PRO A 181 -13.06 4.53 -0.38
CA PRO A 181 -12.84 3.27 0.31
C PRO A 181 -11.35 2.96 0.38
N LEU A 182 -10.89 2.35 1.48
CA LEU A 182 -9.45 2.10 1.65
C LEU A 182 -8.83 1.31 0.48
N TYR A 183 -9.58 0.37 -0.09
CA TYR A 183 -9.10 -0.39 -1.25
C TYR A 183 -8.83 0.51 -2.46
N ASP A 184 -9.75 1.41 -2.78
CA ASP A 184 -9.61 2.36 -3.89
C ASP A 184 -8.47 3.35 -3.61
N GLU A 185 -8.28 3.74 -2.36
CA GLU A 185 -7.15 4.56 -1.92
C GLU A 185 -5.81 3.84 -2.15
N LEU A 186 -5.72 2.54 -1.84
CA LEU A 186 -4.52 1.74 -2.10
C LEU A 186 -4.26 1.60 -3.62
N CYS A 187 -5.30 1.38 -4.41
CA CYS A 187 -5.22 1.36 -5.87
C CYS A 187 -4.71 2.69 -6.41
N ASN A 188 -5.29 3.80 -5.95
CA ASN A 188 -4.87 5.15 -6.33
C ASN A 188 -3.39 5.42 -5.99
N ARG A 189 -2.93 5.02 -4.79
CA ARG A 189 -1.52 5.14 -4.39
C ARG A 189 -0.59 4.33 -5.28
N THR A 190 -0.98 3.11 -5.62
CA THR A 190 -0.17 2.23 -6.48
C THR A 190 -0.04 2.80 -7.89
N ILE A 191 -1.11 3.30 -8.47
CA ILE A 191 -1.10 3.94 -9.80
C ILE A 191 -0.27 5.22 -9.78
N ASN A 192 -0.44 6.07 -8.76
CA ASN A 192 0.32 7.31 -8.62
C ASN A 192 1.83 7.03 -8.45
N PHE A 193 2.18 6.01 -7.68
CA PHE A 193 3.57 5.57 -7.54
C PHE A 193 4.14 5.12 -8.89
N HIS A 194 3.42 4.27 -9.62
CA HIS A 194 3.85 3.82 -10.95
C HIS A 194 4.02 4.98 -11.92
N TYR A 195 3.07 5.91 -11.95
CA TYR A 195 3.16 7.13 -12.74
C TYR A 195 4.40 7.96 -12.38
N GLY A 196 4.68 8.13 -11.08
CA GLY A 196 5.90 8.78 -10.60
C GLY A 196 7.17 8.08 -11.08
N CYS A 197 7.19 6.74 -11.11
CA CYS A 197 8.30 5.95 -11.64
C CYS A 197 8.51 6.17 -13.15
N LEU A 198 7.43 6.22 -13.94
CA LEU A 198 7.49 6.50 -15.38
C LEU A 198 8.06 7.90 -15.68
N LYS A 199 7.79 8.89 -14.82
CA LYS A 199 8.29 10.27 -14.95
C LYS A 199 9.65 10.49 -14.28
N SER A 200 10.23 9.47 -13.66
CA SER A 200 11.49 9.57 -12.93
C SER A 200 12.64 10.05 -13.85
N LYS A 201 13.47 10.95 -13.35
CA LYS A 201 14.73 11.34 -14.00
C LYS A 201 15.74 10.18 -14.00
N ASN A 202 15.64 9.25 -13.05
CA ASN A 202 16.48 8.07 -13.01
C ASN A 202 16.04 7.08 -14.11
N CYS A 203 16.93 6.84 -15.07
CA CYS A 203 16.65 5.95 -16.20
C CYS A 203 16.39 4.50 -15.77
N VAL A 204 16.98 4.03 -14.66
CA VAL A 204 16.79 2.67 -14.17
C VAL A 204 15.37 2.51 -13.65
N ILE A 205 14.89 3.45 -12.83
CA ILE A 205 13.52 3.44 -12.30
C ILE A 205 12.51 3.51 -13.44
N ARG A 206 12.73 4.41 -14.40
CA ARG A 206 11.85 4.56 -15.57
C ARG A 206 11.82 3.30 -16.44
N ASN A 207 12.98 2.69 -16.70
CA ASN A 207 13.06 1.45 -17.48
C ASN A 207 12.38 0.28 -16.75
N LEU A 208 12.51 0.19 -15.42
CA LEU A 208 11.82 -0.82 -14.62
C LEU A 208 10.30 -0.63 -14.69
N ALA A 209 9.81 0.60 -14.56
CA ALA A 209 8.40 0.91 -14.68
C ALA A 209 7.85 0.54 -16.07
N ASN A 210 8.56 0.88 -17.13
CA ASN A 210 8.19 0.48 -18.49
C ASN A 210 8.20 -1.05 -18.69
N TYR A 211 9.19 -1.75 -18.10
CA TYR A 211 9.24 -3.21 -18.16
C TYR A 211 8.02 -3.85 -17.49
N MET A 212 7.55 -3.32 -16.37
CA MET A 212 6.34 -3.82 -15.68
C MET A 212 5.06 -3.67 -16.54
N MET A 213 5.07 -2.79 -17.53
CA MET A 213 3.97 -2.63 -18.50
C MET A 213 4.03 -3.63 -19.64
N CYS A 214 5.18 -4.28 -19.91
CA CYS A 214 5.34 -5.32 -20.92
C CYS A 214 4.77 -6.65 -20.42
N ASP A 215 4.52 -7.59 -21.35
CA ASP A 215 3.94 -8.91 -21.00
C ASP A 215 4.83 -9.72 -20.07
N GLU A 216 6.15 -9.65 -20.22
CA GLU A 216 7.11 -10.31 -19.33
C GLU A 216 7.08 -9.73 -17.91
N GLY A 217 7.05 -8.41 -17.77
CA GLY A 217 6.99 -7.71 -16.49
C GLY A 217 5.64 -7.78 -15.80
N ALA A 218 4.58 -8.09 -16.56
CA ALA A 218 3.22 -8.26 -16.05
C ALA A 218 3.07 -9.36 -15.00
N GLN A 219 3.97 -10.33 -14.97
CA GLN A 219 4.00 -11.41 -13.99
C GLN A 219 4.56 -10.96 -12.64
N SER A 220 5.21 -9.80 -12.56
CA SER A 220 5.65 -9.23 -11.28
C SER A 220 4.44 -8.81 -10.42
N PRO A 221 4.54 -8.82 -9.09
CA PRO A 221 3.43 -8.37 -8.23
C PRO A 221 2.92 -6.98 -8.58
N HIS A 222 3.83 -6.04 -8.86
CA HIS A 222 3.45 -4.69 -9.28
C HIS A 222 2.80 -4.63 -10.66
N GLY A 223 3.32 -5.38 -11.64
CA GLY A 223 2.72 -5.48 -12.98
C GLY A 223 1.30 -6.07 -12.94
N ARG A 224 1.08 -7.11 -12.12
CA ARG A 224 -0.25 -7.67 -11.88
C ARG A 224 -1.21 -6.64 -11.27
N ASN A 225 -0.74 -5.86 -10.28
CA ASN A 225 -1.55 -4.80 -9.68
C ASN A 225 -1.99 -3.76 -10.72
N ILE A 226 -1.07 -3.28 -11.55
CA ILE A 226 -1.40 -2.28 -12.58
C ILE A 226 -2.46 -2.81 -13.54
N ARG A 227 -2.27 -4.05 -14.05
CA ARG A 227 -3.25 -4.68 -14.94
C ARG A 227 -4.60 -4.90 -14.27
N PHE A 228 -4.59 -5.36 -13.02
CA PHE A 228 -5.80 -5.55 -12.24
C PHE A 228 -6.55 -4.21 -12.03
N ILE A 229 -5.84 -3.14 -11.64
CA ILE A 229 -6.44 -1.83 -11.45
C ILE A 229 -7.01 -1.29 -12.77
N CYS A 230 -6.26 -1.41 -13.87
CA CYS A 230 -6.74 -1.01 -15.18
C CYS A 230 -8.02 -1.75 -15.58
N SER A 231 -8.10 -3.05 -15.32
CA SER A 231 -9.30 -3.86 -15.58
C SER A 231 -10.47 -3.45 -14.67
N GLU A 232 -10.24 -3.36 -13.38
CA GLU A 232 -11.27 -3.06 -12.36
C GLU A 232 -11.91 -1.68 -12.55
N PHE A 233 -11.15 -0.71 -13.01
CA PHE A 233 -11.60 0.66 -13.20
C PHE A 233 -11.81 1.03 -14.68
N ASN A 234 -11.83 0.05 -15.59
CA ASN A 234 -11.99 0.26 -17.04
C ASN A 234 -10.99 1.28 -17.63
N LEU A 235 -9.76 1.31 -17.10
CA LEU A 235 -8.68 2.13 -17.60
C LEU A 235 -7.95 1.41 -18.75
N SER A 236 -7.95 1.99 -19.93
CA SER A 236 -7.07 1.47 -20.99
C SER A 236 -5.61 1.82 -20.70
N PHE A 237 -4.68 0.91 -21.00
CA PHE A 237 -3.25 1.18 -20.89
C PHE A 237 -2.82 2.42 -21.68
N SER A 238 -3.42 2.66 -22.85
CA SER A 238 -3.16 3.84 -23.67
C SER A 238 -3.69 5.13 -23.00
N ALA A 239 -4.82 5.06 -22.31
CA ALA A 239 -5.34 6.18 -21.53
C ALA A 239 -4.45 6.47 -20.32
N PHE A 240 -3.99 5.43 -19.63
CA PHE A 240 -3.08 5.57 -18.49
C PHE A 240 -1.76 6.26 -18.88
N SER A 241 -1.17 5.88 -20.03
CA SER A 241 0.07 6.51 -20.52
C SER A 241 -0.12 7.98 -20.94
N LYS A 242 -1.36 8.42 -21.20
CA LYS A 242 -1.71 9.78 -21.57
C LYS A 242 -2.05 10.69 -20.38
N LEU A 243 -2.24 10.11 -19.16
CA LEU A 243 -2.45 10.92 -17.96
C LEU A 243 -1.22 11.82 -17.74
N THR A 244 -1.46 13.11 -17.59
CA THR A 244 -0.38 14.10 -17.57
C THR A 244 0.00 14.53 -16.16
N CYS A 245 -0.89 14.35 -15.18
CA CYS A 245 -0.63 14.75 -13.82
C CYS A 245 -1.32 13.86 -12.77
N HIS A 246 -0.80 13.92 -11.54
CA HIS A 246 -1.32 13.22 -10.36
C HIS A 246 -2.80 13.55 -10.04
N ILE A 247 -3.21 14.79 -10.31
CA ILE A 247 -4.58 15.26 -10.04
C ILE A 247 -5.59 14.52 -10.92
N GLU A 248 -5.26 14.26 -12.19
CA GLU A 248 -6.13 13.53 -13.12
C GLU A 248 -6.38 12.07 -12.64
N VAL A 249 -5.35 11.41 -12.13
CA VAL A 249 -5.47 10.06 -11.57
C VAL A 249 -6.41 10.07 -10.35
N THR A 250 -6.22 11.01 -9.44
CA THR A 250 -7.05 11.12 -8.23
C THR A 250 -8.51 11.47 -8.59
N SER A 251 -8.71 12.39 -9.51
CA SER A 251 -10.04 12.78 -10.00
C SER A 251 -10.77 11.62 -10.66
N PHE A 252 -10.05 10.77 -11.40
CA PHE A 252 -10.61 9.54 -11.98
C PHE A 252 -11.17 8.61 -10.92
N PHE A 253 -10.40 8.31 -9.87
CA PHE A 253 -10.87 7.45 -8.77
C PHE A 253 -12.05 8.06 -8.02
N GLN A 254 -12.08 9.38 -7.85
CA GLN A 254 -13.20 10.09 -7.24
C GLN A 254 -14.48 9.98 -8.07
N ARG A 255 -14.42 10.20 -9.39
CA ARG A 255 -15.59 10.03 -10.28
C ARG A 255 -16.11 8.60 -10.27
N ASN A 256 -15.23 7.62 -10.44
CA ASN A 256 -15.60 6.21 -10.42
C ASN A 256 -16.28 5.80 -9.10
N ARG A 257 -15.87 6.42 -7.97
CA ARG A 257 -16.56 6.24 -6.70
C ARG A 257 -18.00 6.71 -6.74
N TYR A 258 -18.28 7.90 -7.34
CA TYR A 258 -19.65 8.40 -7.48
C TYR A 258 -20.49 7.47 -8.33
N ASP A 259 -19.98 7.06 -9.50
CA ASP A 259 -20.68 6.14 -10.38
C ASP A 259 -21.07 4.85 -9.64
N ARG A 260 -20.15 4.26 -8.86
CA ARG A 260 -20.41 3.07 -8.05
C ARG A 260 -21.39 3.31 -6.89
N LEU A 261 -21.45 4.50 -6.33
CA LEU A 261 -22.41 4.86 -5.28
C LEU A 261 -23.82 5.05 -5.85
N TYR A 262 -23.92 5.60 -7.08
CA TYR A 262 -25.20 5.80 -7.78
C TYR A 262 -25.76 4.53 -8.42
N ASP A 263 -24.90 3.59 -8.83
CA ASP A 263 -25.33 2.25 -9.33
C ASP A 263 -25.94 1.37 -8.22
N PHE A 264 -25.96 1.82 -6.99
CA PHE A 264 -26.55 1.11 -5.90
C PHE A 264 -28.07 1.32 -5.92
N ASP A 265 -28.79 0.35 -6.53
CA ASP A 265 -30.23 0.37 -6.74
C ASP A 265 -31.01 0.10 -5.45
N THR A 266 -30.84 0.98 -4.45
CA THR A 266 -31.74 1.02 -3.30
C THR A 266 -32.26 2.44 -3.13
N SER A 267 -33.58 2.60 -3.28
CA SER A 267 -34.30 3.87 -3.09
C SER A 267 -33.92 4.60 -1.78
N ARG A 268 -33.59 3.83 -0.73
CA ARG A 268 -33.17 4.33 0.59
C ARG A 268 -31.75 4.91 0.61
N PHE A 269 -30.84 4.30 -0.15
CA PHE A 269 -29.49 4.84 -0.28
C PHE A 269 -29.49 6.15 -1.06
N ASN A 270 -30.34 6.28 -2.08
CA ASN A 270 -30.52 7.53 -2.80
C ASN A 270 -31.08 8.63 -1.90
N VAL A 271 -32.03 8.30 -1.02
CA VAL A 271 -32.54 9.22 0.00
C VAL A 271 -31.41 9.70 0.92
N LEU A 272 -30.54 8.81 1.39
CA LEU A 272 -29.36 9.19 2.18
C LEU A 272 -28.40 10.11 1.41
N LEU A 273 -28.18 9.85 0.12
CA LEU A 273 -27.34 10.70 -0.74
C LEU A 273 -27.96 12.08 -0.96
N GLU A 274 -29.28 12.14 -1.17
CA GLU A 274 -30.02 13.39 -1.32
C GLU A 274 -30.03 14.20 -0.01
N MET A 275 -30.23 13.56 1.14
CA MET A 275 -30.21 14.20 2.45
C MET A 275 -28.83 14.73 2.83
N LEU A 276 -27.74 14.05 2.41
CA LEU A 276 -26.36 14.49 2.63
C LEU A 276 -25.94 15.64 1.71
N MET A 277 -26.87 16.21 0.94
CA MET A 277 -26.67 17.33 0.02
C MET A 277 -25.35 17.24 -0.75
N ILE A 278 -25.36 16.47 -1.83
CA ILE A 278 -24.22 16.41 -2.74
C ILE A 278 -24.18 17.72 -3.54
N LYS A 279 -23.32 18.62 -3.13
CA LYS A 279 -22.99 19.81 -3.92
C LYS A 279 -21.69 19.53 -4.67
N ASP A 280 -21.73 19.58 -5.99
CA ASP A 280 -20.55 19.43 -6.87
C ASP A 280 -19.70 18.17 -6.64
N GLY A 281 -20.35 17.05 -6.28
CA GLY A 281 -19.64 15.81 -6.03
C GLY A 281 -18.87 15.75 -4.70
N VAL A 282 -19.08 16.66 -3.79
CA VAL A 282 -18.46 16.70 -2.46
C VAL A 282 -19.54 16.59 -1.40
N PHE A 283 -19.43 15.59 -0.51
CA PHE A 283 -20.29 15.50 0.67
C PHE A 283 -19.85 16.54 1.69
N ASP A 284 -20.69 17.50 2.00
CA ASP A 284 -20.43 18.45 3.06
C ASP A 284 -21.24 18.08 4.32
N LEU A 285 -20.60 17.30 5.19
CA LEU A 285 -21.17 16.88 6.47
C LEU A 285 -21.08 17.94 7.58
N GLN A 286 -20.50 19.14 7.30
CA GLN A 286 -20.36 20.18 8.34
C GLN A 286 -21.70 20.72 8.83
N TYR A 287 -22.77 20.54 8.06
CA TYR A 287 -24.11 21.06 8.37
C TYR A 287 -25.00 20.07 9.11
N PHE A 288 -24.55 18.82 9.34
CA PHE A 288 -25.31 17.80 10.05
C PHE A 288 -24.74 17.56 11.43
N SER A 289 -25.61 17.57 12.46
CA SER A 289 -25.23 17.09 13.78
C SER A 289 -25.02 15.58 13.77
N ASN A 290 -24.27 15.04 14.74
CA ASN A 290 -24.14 13.59 14.90
C ASN A 290 -25.52 12.92 15.10
N ASP A 291 -26.43 13.61 15.79
CA ASP A 291 -27.78 13.10 16.07
C ASP A 291 -28.62 13.02 14.79
N ASP A 292 -28.47 13.97 13.87
CA ASP A 292 -29.16 13.92 12.56
C ASP A 292 -28.64 12.74 11.72
N VAL A 293 -27.34 12.51 11.71
CA VAL A 293 -26.73 11.38 10.98
C VAL A 293 -27.12 10.04 11.63
N GLU A 294 -27.13 9.95 12.95
CA GLU A 294 -27.58 8.76 13.68
C GLU A 294 -29.08 8.48 13.44
N ALA A 295 -29.91 9.51 13.43
CA ALA A 295 -31.35 9.37 13.14
C ALA A 295 -31.61 8.83 11.73
N ILE A 296 -30.94 9.41 10.71
CA ILE A 296 -31.04 8.98 9.33
C ILE A 296 -30.59 7.52 9.16
N ILE A 297 -29.47 7.15 9.78
CA ILE A 297 -28.93 5.78 9.67
C ILE A 297 -29.81 4.77 10.40
N ASN A 298 -30.36 5.13 11.57
CA ASN A 298 -31.27 4.28 12.31
C ASN A 298 -32.55 4.04 11.51
N ASP A 299 -33.10 5.06 10.86
CA ASP A 299 -34.27 4.93 9.98
C ASP A 299 -34.03 3.97 8.81
N ILE A 300 -32.82 4.05 8.20
CA ILE A 300 -32.43 3.17 7.11
C ILE A 300 -32.20 1.72 7.58
N CYS A 301 -31.69 1.53 8.81
CA CYS A 301 -31.36 0.20 9.34
C CYS A 301 -32.51 -0.51 10.05
N THR A 302 -33.54 0.21 10.54
CA THR A 302 -34.67 -0.38 11.29
C THR A 302 -35.74 -0.97 10.41
N ASP A 303 -35.80 -0.64 9.14
CA ASP A 303 -36.82 -1.14 8.20
C ASP A 303 -36.45 -2.47 7.50
N GLU A 304 -35.41 -3.18 7.92
CA GLU A 304 -34.98 -4.49 7.40
C GLU A 304 -35.64 -5.68 8.17
N HIS A 305 -36.89 -5.55 8.63
CA HIS A 305 -37.67 -6.68 9.18
C HIS A 305 -38.93 -6.96 8.36
#